data_086fe4277ce3a51bc9ff9152d1156f6a
#
_entry.id   086fe4277ce3a51bc9ff9152d1156f6a
#
_cell.length_a   1.000
_cell.length_b   1.000
_cell.length_c   1.000
_cell.angle_alpha   90.00
_cell.angle_beta   90.00
_cell.angle_gamma   90.00
#
_symmetry.space_group_name_H-M   'P 1'
#
loop_
_entity.id
_entity.type
_entity.pdbx_description
1 polymer ?
#
loop_
_entity_poly.entity_id
_entity_poly.type
_entity_poly.pdbx_seq_one_letter_code
_entity_poly.pdbx_strand_id
1 'polypeptide(L)'
;MKPELGAACGAAHYPGKARPAPARGCIALLFACVCVLLASCGGGEAVRSNAPSSASVKMPRSWPVVTPEDPERANAVLMRAIGLVGTPYRWGGNTPESGFDCSGLVNYVFRDMANVALPRTSRDLAASKGPRIAPERLAAADLVFFGNGGTVTHVGIYVGEGRFVHAPSTGGTVRLDHLDSTYWRAHYTGARRVLR
;
A
#
# COMPACT_ATOMS: atom_id res chain seq x y z
N MET A 1 -49.69 -19.54 -22.81
CA MET A 1 -49.06 -20.85 -22.95
C MET A 1 -47.69 -20.77 -22.29
N LYS A 2 -47.57 -21.29 -21.06
CA LYS A 2 -46.32 -21.66 -20.40
C LYS A 2 -45.85 -23.02 -20.94
N PRO A 3 -44.58 -23.39 -20.92
CA PRO A 3 -44.15 -24.17 -19.78
C PRO A 3 -42.81 -23.75 -19.16
N GLU A 4 -42.78 -24.00 -17.89
CA GLU A 4 -41.67 -24.17 -17.00
C GLU A 4 -40.70 -25.29 -17.42
N LEU A 5 -39.44 -25.21 -16.89
CA LEU A 5 -38.51 -26.27 -16.44
C LEU A 5 -37.14 -25.60 -16.22
N GLY A 6 -36.56 -25.43 -15.06
CA GLY A 6 -36.33 -26.41 -14.02
C GLY A 6 -34.95 -27.06 -14.24
N ALA A 7 -33.87 -26.50 -13.67
CA ALA A 7 -32.66 -27.29 -13.40
C ALA A 7 -31.86 -26.67 -12.25
N ALA A 8 -31.87 -27.38 -11.13
CA ALA A 8 -31.01 -27.22 -10.00
C ALA A 8 -29.54 -27.48 -10.37
N CYS A 9 -28.61 -26.65 -9.93
CA CYS A 9 -27.20 -26.96 -10.02
C CYS A 9 -26.62 -27.11 -8.63
N GLY A 10 -26.04 -28.28 -8.39
CA GLY A 10 -25.60 -28.81 -7.15
C GLY A 10 -24.40 -28.05 -6.54
N ALA A 11 -24.44 -28.01 -5.22
CA ALA A 11 -23.33 -27.60 -4.37
C ALA A 11 -22.17 -28.61 -4.47
N ALA A 12 -21.02 -28.16 -4.89
CA ALA A 12 -19.78 -28.94 -4.82
C ALA A 12 -19.27 -28.98 -3.39
N HIS A 13 -19.36 -30.17 -2.79
CA HIS A 13 -18.87 -30.48 -1.47
C HIS A 13 -17.34 -30.70 -1.54
N TYR A 14 -16.56 -29.85 -0.85
CA TYR A 14 -15.12 -30.06 -0.67
C TYR A 14 -14.86 -30.94 0.53
N PRO A 15 -14.16 -32.09 0.39
CA PRO A 15 -13.81 -32.93 1.53
C PRO A 15 -12.64 -32.33 2.31
N GLY A 16 -12.85 -32.11 3.60
CA GLY A 16 -11.84 -31.66 4.54
C GLY A 16 -10.76 -32.73 4.75
N LYS A 17 -9.49 -32.35 4.64
CA LYS A 17 -8.34 -33.18 5.02
C LYS A 17 -8.20 -33.25 6.54
N ALA A 18 -8.35 -34.45 7.09
CA ALA A 18 -8.12 -34.77 8.49
C ALA A 18 -6.63 -34.58 8.86
N ARG A 19 -6.39 -34.00 10.02
CA ARG A 19 -5.06 -33.89 10.65
C ARG A 19 -4.73 -35.20 11.37
N PRO A 20 -3.51 -35.75 11.26
CA PRO A 20 -3.09 -36.86 12.11
C PRO A 20 -2.70 -36.38 13.51
N ALA A 21 -3.08 -37.14 14.52
CA ALA A 21 -2.76 -36.95 15.92
C ALA A 21 -1.30 -37.35 16.22
N PRO A 22 -0.61 -36.78 17.24
CA PRO A 22 0.73 -37.15 17.61
C PRO A 22 0.73 -38.42 18.47
N ALA A 23 1.55 -39.37 18.07
CA ALA A 23 1.82 -40.58 18.85
C ALA A 23 2.69 -40.23 20.07
N ARG A 24 2.23 -40.67 21.26
CA ARG A 24 3.01 -40.70 22.48
C ARG A 24 3.92 -41.94 22.45
N GLY A 25 5.23 -41.72 22.50
CA GLY A 25 6.21 -42.76 22.73
C GLY A 25 7.17 -42.34 23.84
N CYS A 26 6.98 -42.95 25.03
CA CYS A 26 7.95 -42.90 26.12
C CYS A 26 9.18 -43.75 25.78
N ILE A 27 10.37 -43.16 25.86
CA ILE A 27 11.58 -43.96 26.24
C ILE A 27 12.43 -43.07 27.12
N ALA A 28 12.48 -43.42 28.39
CA ALA A 28 13.45 -42.94 29.35
C ALA A 28 14.72 -43.81 29.19
N LEU A 29 15.88 -43.20 29.08
CA LEU A 29 17.15 -43.84 29.44
C LEU A 29 18.14 -42.77 29.91
N LEU A 30 18.51 -42.97 31.15
CA LEU A 30 19.58 -42.34 31.91
C LEU A 30 20.93 -42.48 31.21
N PHE A 31 21.70 -41.40 31.15
CA PHE A 31 23.15 -41.46 31.25
C PHE A 31 23.67 -40.24 32.03
N ALA A 32 24.27 -40.57 33.15
CA ALA A 32 24.96 -39.64 34.02
C ALA A 32 26.40 -39.43 33.56
N CYS A 33 26.98 -38.33 34.03
CA CYS A 33 28.41 -38.02 34.16
C CYS A 33 29.14 -37.52 32.89
N VAL A 34 29.64 -36.32 32.90
CA VAL A 34 30.98 -35.89 33.37
C VAL A 34 31.06 -34.35 33.28
N CYS A 35 31.31 -33.75 34.43
CA CYS A 35 31.75 -32.35 34.52
C CYS A 35 33.16 -32.20 33.99
N VAL A 36 33.36 -31.35 32.98
CA VAL A 36 34.66 -30.74 32.71
C VAL A 36 34.47 -29.23 32.58
N LEU A 37 34.95 -28.54 33.59
CA LEU A 37 35.12 -27.08 33.62
C LEU A 37 36.21 -26.72 32.62
N LEU A 38 35.84 -26.03 31.55
CA LEU A 38 36.75 -25.16 30.81
C LEU A 38 36.13 -23.79 30.71
N ALA A 39 36.58 -22.92 31.62
CA ALA A 39 36.40 -21.48 31.48
C ALA A 39 37.22 -21.02 30.28
N SER A 40 36.55 -20.75 29.17
CA SER A 40 37.11 -20.01 28.03
C SER A 40 36.41 -18.67 27.98
N CYS A 41 37.09 -17.62 28.44
CA CYS A 41 36.79 -16.26 28.15
C CYS A 41 36.96 -16.02 26.63
N GLY A 42 35.88 -16.15 25.88
CA GLY A 42 35.75 -15.70 24.51
C GLY A 42 34.78 -14.53 24.49
N GLY A 43 35.35 -13.31 24.43
CA GLY A 43 34.56 -12.09 24.17
C GLY A 43 33.94 -12.20 22.79
N GLY A 44 32.70 -12.69 22.73
CA GLY A 44 31.86 -12.58 21.53
C GLY A 44 31.38 -11.15 21.42
N GLU A 45 32.01 -10.36 20.55
CA GLU A 45 31.39 -9.14 20.04
C GLU A 45 30.04 -9.54 19.43
N ALA A 46 28.97 -9.18 20.13
CA ALA A 46 27.64 -9.23 19.56
C ALA A 46 27.63 -8.30 18.35
N VAL A 47 27.73 -8.87 17.16
CA VAL A 47 27.46 -8.17 15.92
C VAL A 47 26.02 -7.70 16.04
N ARG A 48 25.84 -6.43 16.44
CA ARG A 48 24.56 -5.74 16.36
C ARG A 48 24.22 -5.72 14.88
N SER A 49 23.37 -6.65 14.45
CA SER A 49 22.69 -6.56 13.17
C SER A 49 21.91 -5.26 13.19
N ASN A 50 22.44 -4.24 12.53
CA ASN A 50 21.71 -3.04 12.17
C ASN A 50 20.63 -3.45 11.15
N ALA A 51 19.58 -4.12 11.63
CA ALA A 51 18.34 -4.18 10.88
C ALA A 51 17.93 -2.73 10.68
N PRO A 52 17.64 -2.28 9.43
CA PRO A 52 17.17 -0.93 9.22
C PRO A 52 15.90 -0.76 10.04
N SER A 53 15.99 -0.01 11.13
CA SER A 53 14.84 0.44 11.89
C SER A 53 13.91 1.09 10.87
N SER A 54 12.71 0.60 10.72
CA SER A 54 11.66 1.28 9.95
C SER A 54 11.39 2.60 10.68
N ALA A 55 12.19 3.62 10.32
CA ALA A 55 12.02 4.94 10.88
C ALA A 55 10.59 5.37 10.55
N SER A 56 9.76 5.45 11.57
CA SER A 56 8.40 5.99 11.46
C SER A 56 8.53 7.38 10.86
N VAL A 57 8.00 7.56 9.65
CA VAL A 57 8.02 8.86 8.98
C VAL A 57 7.22 9.84 9.83
N LYS A 58 7.89 10.88 10.31
CA LYS A 58 7.24 11.92 11.12
C LYS A 58 6.41 12.81 10.20
N MET A 59 5.09 12.81 10.39
CA MET A 59 4.22 13.75 9.69
C MET A 59 4.37 15.17 10.25
N PRO A 60 4.31 16.22 9.41
CA PRO A 60 4.38 17.60 9.85
C PRO A 60 3.20 17.95 10.76
N ARG A 61 3.42 18.89 11.69
CA ARG A 61 2.35 19.40 12.56
C ARG A 61 1.38 20.33 11.82
N SER A 62 1.86 20.94 10.75
CA SER A 62 1.08 21.76 9.81
C SER A 62 1.56 21.47 8.40
N TRP A 63 0.67 21.52 7.44
CA TRP A 63 0.97 21.24 6.04
C TRP A 63 1.34 22.55 5.33
N PRO A 64 2.62 22.78 5.00
CA PRO A 64 3.01 23.99 4.28
C PRO A 64 2.45 23.97 2.87
N VAL A 65 2.11 25.16 2.36
CA VAL A 65 1.75 25.31 0.95
C VAL A 65 3.05 25.32 0.14
N VAL A 66 3.24 24.29 -0.68
CA VAL A 66 4.39 24.15 -1.57
C VAL A 66 3.90 24.33 -3.01
N THR A 67 4.51 25.28 -3.72
CA THR A 67 4.19 25.51 -5.14
C THR A 67 4.76 24.36 -5.99
N PRO A 68 3.96 23.69 -6.84
CA PRO A 68 4.46 22.70 -7.79
C PRO A 68 5.43 23.31 -8.81
N GLU A 69 6.30 22.49 -9.40
CA GLU A 69 7.22 22.92 -10.48
C GLU A 69 6.45 23.35 -11.74
N ASP A 70 5.32 22.68 -12.03
CA ASP A 70 4.37 23.03 -13.07
C ASP A 70 2.99 23.25 -12.43
N PRO A 71 2.65 24.47 -12.00
CA PRO A 71 1.39 24.75 -11.30
C PRO A 71 0.15 24.54 -12.18
N GLU A 72 0.24 24.78 -13.47
CA GLU A 72 -0.90 24.65 -14.38
C GLU A 72 -1.32 23.18 -14.51
N ARG A 73 -0.38 22.30 -14.87
CA ARG A 73 -0.66 20.86 -14.94
C ARG A 73 -1.00 20.25 -13.58
N ALA A 74 -0.37 20.71 -12.51
CA ALA A 74 -0.68 20.24 -11.17
C ALA A 74 -2.12 20.61 -10.78
N ASN A 75 -2.58 21.83 -11.08
CA ASN A 75 -3.97 22.24 -10.84
C ASN A 75 -4.96 21.44 -11.69
N ALA A 76 -4.65 21.20 -12.96
CA ALA A 76 -5.49 20.36 -13.82
C ALA A 76 -5.65 18.94 -13.26
N VAL A 77 -4.54 18.30 -12.83
CA VAL A 77 -4.53 16.98 -12.18
C VAL A 77 -5.36 17.00 -10.90
N LEU A 78 -5.18 18.02 -10.04
CA LEU A 78 -5.91 18.17 -8.78
C LEU A 78 -7.42 18.28 -9.03
N MET A 79 -7.84 19.19 -9.91
CA MET A 79 -9.26 19.40 -10.23
C MET A 79 -9.90 18.13 -10.81
N ARG A 80 -9.18 17.43 -11.71
CA ARG A 80 -9.66 16.17 -12.28
C ARG A 80 -9.81 15.08 -11.22
N ALA A 81 -8.81 14.92 -10.35
CA ALA A 81 -8.85 13.92 -9.28
C ALA A 81 -10.04 14.18 -8.33
N ILE A 82 -10.27 15.43 -7.92
CA ILE A 82 -11.40 15.80 -7.07
C ILE A 82 -12.74 15.57 -7.79
N GLY A 83 -12.83 15.89 -9.08
CA GLY A 83 -14.03 15.68 -9.89
C GLY A 83 -14.42 14.20 -10.07
N LEU A 84 -13.53 13.27 -9.74
CA LEU A 84 -13.80 11.83 -9.79
C LEU A 84 -14.21 11.23 -8.43
N VAL A 85 -14.31 12.05 -7.38
CA VAL A 85 -14.78 11.60 -6.05
C VAL A 85 -16.21 11.05 -6.19
N GLY A 86 -16.45 9.89 -5.55
CA GLY A 86 -17.70 9.14 -5.67
C GLY A 86 -17.70 8.06 -6.74
N THR A 87 -16.74 8.05 -7.68
CA THR A 87 -16.60 6.96 -8.66
C THR A 87 -16.35 5.62 -7.95
N PRO A 88 -17.06 4.53 -8.33
CA PRO A 88 -16.90 3.24 -7.69
C PRO A 88 -15.48 2.67 -7.80
N TYR A 89 -15.02 2.00 -6.74
CA TYR A 89 -13.82 1.17 -6.82
C TYR A 89 -14.08 -0.07 -7.66
N ARG A 90 -13.13 -0.39 -8.53
CA ARG A 90 -13.11 -1.64 -9.27
C ARG A 90 -11.69 -2.16 -9.41
N TRP A 91 -11.46 -3.40 -9.03
CA TRP A 91 -10.15 -4.03 -9.23
C TRP A 91 -9.80 -4.05 -10.73
N GLY A 92 -8.62 -3.51 -11.08
CA GLY A 92 -8.20 -3.37 -12.48
C GLY A 92 -8.90 -2.24 -13.25
N GLY A 93 -9.85 -1.54 -12.64
CA GLY A 93 -10.57 -0.42 -13.25
C GLY A 93 -9.66 0.78 -13.53
N ASN A 94 -9.93 1.50 -14.63
CA ASN A 94 -9.10 2.59 -15.12
C ASN A 94 -9.87 3.67 -15.89
N THR A 95 -11.21 3.66 -15.84
CA THR A 95 -12.07 4.69 -16.44
C THR A 95 -13.21 5.06 -15.49
N PRO A 96 -13.80 6.27 -15.63
CA PRO A 96 -14.96 6.67 -14.81
C PRO A 96 -16.14 5.71 -14.92
N GLU A 97 -16.39 5.18 -16.11
CA GLU A 97 -17.54 4.32 -16.40
C GLU A 97 -17.36 2.91 -15.81
N SER A 98 -16.13 2.39 -15.84
CA SER A 98 -15.81 1.06 -15.31
C SER A 98 -15.47 1.06 -13.82
N GLY A 99 -15.22 2.22 -13.23
CA GLY A 99 -14.65 2.39 -11.92
C GLY A 99 -13.12 2.36 -11.92
N PHE A 100 -12.50 2.60 -10.76
CA PHE A 100 -11.05 2.70 -10.61
C PHE A 100 -10.51 1.77 -9.54
N ASP A 101 -9.32 1.19 -9.76
CA ASP A 101 -8.41 0.87 -8.67
C ASP A 101 -7.46 2.06 -8.38
N CYS A 102 -6.65 1.97 -7.32
CA CYS A 102 -5.81 3.08 -6.87
C CYS A 102 -4.84 3.58 -7.95
N SER A 103 -4.15 2.69 -8.64
CA SER A 103 -3.20 3.03 -9.69
C SER A 103 -3.88 3.35 -11.02
N GLY A 104 -5.05 2.80 -11.28
CA GLY A 104 -5.88 3.14 -12.44
C GLY A 104 -6.38 4.57 -12.40
N LEU A 105 -6.83 5.04 -11.22
CA LEU A 105 -7.18 6.43 -11.00
C LEU A 105 -5.99 7.37 -11.30
N VAL A 106 -4.82 7.07 -10.72
CA VAL A 106 -3.60 7.86 -10.96
C VAL A 106 -3.27 7.92 -12.45
N ASN A 107 -3.22 6.77 -13.12
CA ASN A 107 -2.91 6.69 -14.55
C ASN A 107 -3.90 7.47 -15.42
N TYR A 108 -5.19 7.34 -15.11
CA TYR A 108 -6.24 8.06 -15.83
C TYR A 108 -6.06 9.57 -15.72
N VAL A 109 -5.95 10.08 -14.49
CA VAL A 109 -5.86 11.53 -14.24
C VAL A 109 -4.61 12.13 -14.87
N PHE A 110 -3.44 11.50 -14.70
CA PHE A 110 -2.18 12.04 -15.23
C PHE A 110 -2.10 11.98 -16.76
N ARG A 111 -2.66 10.95 -17.38
CA ARG A 111 -2.74 10.86 -18.83
C ARG A 111 -3.69 11.90 -19.41
N ASP A 112 -4.86 12.07 -18.79
CA ASP A 112 -5.91 12.96 -19.25
C ASP A 112 -5.49 14.45 -19.10
N MET A 113 -4.90 14.84 -17.98
CA MET A 113 -4.63 16.24 -17.66
C MET A 113 -3.19 16.70 -17.92
N ALA A 114 -2.24 15.79 -17.90
CA ALA A 114 -0.82 16.15 -18.00
C ALA A 114 -0.10 15.46 -19.18
N ASN A 115 -0.78 14.59 -19.92
CA ASN A 115 -0.21 13.77 -20.98
C ASN A 115 1.00 12.94 -20.51
N VAL A 116 0.95 12.45 -19.26
CA VAL A 116 2.02 11.65 -18.65
C VAL A 116 1.58 10.19 -18.59
N ALA A 117 2.35 9.32 -19.25
CA ALA A 117 2.19 7.88 -19.13
C ALA A 117 2.93 7.36 -17.90
N LEU A 118 2.21 6.71 -16.99
CA LEU A 118 2.71 6.19 -15.72
C LEU A 118 2.62 4.66 -15.69
N PRO A 119 3.47 3.97 -14.88
CA PRO A 119 3.36 2.53 -14.65
C PRO A 119 2.00 2.12 -14.09
N ARG A 120 1.54 0.91 -14.44
CA ARG A 120 0.17 0.46 -14.11
C ARG A 120 0.00 0.07 -12.63
N THR A 121 1.05 -0.33 -11.93
CA THR A 121 0.93 -0.80 -10.55
C THR A 121 1.44 0.23 -9.54
N SER A 122 0.88 0.25 -8.34
CA SER A 122 1.33 1.14 -7.25
C SER A 122 2.80 0.89 -6.87
N ARG A 123 3.27 -0.35 -6.98
CA ARG A 123 4.67 -0.72 -6.73
C ARG A 123 5.60 -0.10 -7.76
N ASP A 124 5.27 -0.21 -9.04
CA ASP A 124 6.09 0.34 -10.13
C ASP A 124 6.05 1.87 -10.14
N LEU A 125 4.91 2.48 -9.78
CA LEU A 125 4.80 3.91 -9.55
C LEU A 125 5.76 4.37 -8.44
N ALA A 126 5.83 3.65 -7.32
CA ALA A 126 6.75 3.96 -6.24
C ALA A 126 8.23 3.74 -6.60
N ALA A 127 8.51 2.83 -7.54
CA ALA A 127 9.85 2.56 -8.07
C ALA A 127 10.24 3.50 -9.23
N SER A 128 9.30 4.30 -9.77
CA SER A 128 9.54 5.19 -10.92
C SER A 128 10.67 6.17 -10.67
N LYS A 129 11.30 6.60 -11.75
CA LYS A 129 12.30 7.69 -11.74
C LYS A 129 11.63 8.99 -11.30
N GLY A 130 12.21 9.68 -10.33
CA GLY A 130 11.71 10.95 -9.81
C GLY A 130 12.18 11.17 -8.38
N PRO A 131 12.23 12.42 -7.90
CA PRO A 131 12.65 12.71 -6.54
C PRO A 131 11.69 12.09 -5.52
N ARG A 132 12.25 11.55 -4.45
CA ARG A 132 11.48 11.26 -3.24
C ARG A 132 11.19 12.58 -2.55
N ILE A 133 9.93 12.76 -2.14
CA ILE A 133 9.46 13.99 -1.51
C ILE A 133 9.21 13.71 -0.03
N ALA A 134 9.81 14.54 0.82
CA ALA A 134 9.51 14.52 2.26
C ALA A 134 8.10 15.09 2.50
N PRO A 135 7.38 14.66 3.54
CA PRO A 135 6.00 15.11 3.81
C PRO A 135 5.86 16.63 3.88
N GLU A 136 6.88 17.34 4.39
CA GLU A 136 6.89 18.81 4.51
C GLU A 136 7.08 19.53 3.16
N ARG A 137 7.43 18.79 2.11
CA ARG A 137 7.68 19.33 0.76
C ARG A 137 6.67 18.84 -0.27
N LEU A 138 5.58 18.21 0.17
CA LEU A 138 4.51 17.77 -0.70
C LEU A 138 3.84 18.95 -1.38
N ALA A 139 3.69 18.88 -2.68
CA ALA A 139 2.94 19.83 -3.51
C ALA A 139 1.77 19.11 -4.21
N ALA A 140 0.79 19.86 -4.65
CA ALA A 140 -0.32 19.31 -5.41
C ALA A 140 0.16 18.46 -6.59
N ALA A 141 -0.52 17.35 -6.87
CA ALA A 141 -0.19 16.32 -7.84
C ALA A 141 1.03 15.43 -7.49
N ASP A 142 1.66 15.54 -6.32
CA ASP A 142 2.60 14.52 -5.87
C ASP A 142 1.86 13.19 -5.59
N LEU A 143 2.52 12.08 -5.89
CA LEU A 143 2.00 10.75 -5.56
C LEU A 143 2.42 10.36 -4.15
N VAL A 144 1.47 9.91 -3.35
CA VAL A 144 1.67 9.40 -2.00
C VAL A 144 1.43 7.91 -1.94
N PHE A 145 2.32 7.16 -1.27
CA PHE A 145 2.33 5.71 -1.28
C PHE A 145 2.13 5.13 0.11
N PHE A 146 1.44 4.00 0.15
CA PHE A 146 1.13 3.30 1.40
C PHE A 146 1.37 1.80 1.24
N GLY A 147 1.68 1.15 2.37
CA GLY A 147 1.93 -0.27 2.37
C GLY A 147 2.34 -0.81 3.73
N ASN A 148 2.83 -2.04 3.75
CA ASN A 148 3.28 -2.74 4.95
C ASN A 148 4.59 -3.48 4.69
N GLY A 149 5.47 -3.58 5.70
CA GLY A 149 6.68 -4.39 5.61
C GLY A 149 7.60 -4.05 4.43
N GLY A 150 7.68 -2.77 4.03
CA GLY A 150 8.47 -2.33 2.87
C GLY A 150 7.79 -2.57 1.49
N THR A 151 6.61 -3.15 1.47
CA THR A 151 5.87 -3.40 0.22
C THR A 151 4.81 -2.32 0.01
N VAL A 152 4.87 -1.62 -1.14
CA VAL A 152 3.84 -0.66 -1.54
C VAL A 152 2.64 -1.40 -2.12
N THR A 153 1.45 -1.14 -1.57
CA THR A 153 0.19 -1.77 -1.99
C THR A 153 -0.87 -0.76 -2.43
N HIS A 154 -0.65 0.54 -2.14
CA HIS A 154 -1.63 1.57 -2.43
C HIS A 154 -0.97 2.90 -2.81
N VAL A 155 -1.70 3.72 -3.57
CA VAL A 155 -1.26 5.03 -4.05
C VAL A 155 -2.43 6.02 -4.06
N GLY A 156 -2.13 7.29 -3.81
CA GLY A 156 -3.06 8.41 -3.96
C GLY A 156 -2.39 9.63 -4.57
N ILE A 157 -3.18 10.63 -4.94
CA ILE A 157 -2.76 11.93 -5.48
C ILE A 157 -2.91 12.97 -4.38
N TYR A 158 -1.81 13.59 -3.97
CA TYR A 158 -1.83 14.67 -2.97
C TYR A 158 -2.50 15.92 -3.54
N VAL A 159 -3.41 16.51 -2.77
CA VAL A 159 -4.20 17.68 -3.20
C VAL A 159 -4.01 18.93 -2.32
N GLY A 160 -3.06 18.86 -1.39
CA GLY A 160 -2.79 19.96 -0.45
C GLY A 160 -3.37 19.72 0.95
N GLU A 161 -2.90 20.49 1.92
CA GLU A 161 -3.39 20.50 3.31
C GLU A 161 -3.41 19.11 3.98
N GLY A 162 -2.44 18.25 3.66
CA GLY A 162 -2.38 16.88 4.16
C GLY A 162 -3.42 15.95 3.58
N ARG A 163 -4.19 16.34 2.57
CA ARG A 163 -5.24 15.54 1.94
C ARG A 163 -4.77 14.90 0.65
N PHE A 164 -5.35 13.75 0.33
CA PHE A 164 -5.09 13.06 -0.92
C PHE A 164 -6.35 12.38 -1.44
N VAL A 165 -6.48 12.29 -2.76
CA VAL A 165 -7.54 11.56 -3.46
C VAL A 165 -7.02 10.19 -3.82
N HIS A 166 -7.83 9.17 -3.58
CA HIS A 166 -7.49 7.78 -3.90
C HIS A 166 -8.75 6.93 -4.12
N ALA A 167 -8.56 5.71 -4.66
CA ALA A 167 -9.59 4.69 -4.80
C ALA A 167 -9.29 3.52 -3.85
N PRO A 168 -9.80 3.50 -2.61
CA PRO A 168 -9.58 2.40 -1.67
C PRO A 168 -10.46 1.20 -1.99
N SER A 169 -9.91 -0.02 -1.86
CA SER A 169 -10.68 -1.26 -2.05
C SER A 169 -11.79 -1.42 -0.99
N THR A 170 -11.53 -0.99 0.25
CA THR A 170 -12.51 -0.97 1.32
C THR A 170 -13.25 0.36 1.31
N GLY A 171 -14.57 0.33 1.26
CA GLY A 171 -15.42 1.52 1.19
C GLY A 171 -15.81 1.95 -0.22
N GLY A 172 -15.25 1.30 -1.25
CA GLY A 172 -15.85 1.16 -2.55
C GLY A 172 -15.93 2.38 -3.47
N THR A 173 -15.43 3.57 -3.10
CA THR A 173 -15.46 4.76 -3.99
C THR A 173 -14.18 5.58 -3.91
N VAL A 174 -13.88 6.35 -4.97
CA VAL A 174 -12.86 7.41 -4.95
C VAL A 174 -13.25 8.44 -3.88
N ARG A 175 -12.31 8.81 -3.03
CA ARG A 175 -12.55 9.76 -1.93
C ARG A 175 -11.30 10.53 -1.52
N LEU A 176 -11.50 11.56 -0.68
CA LEU A 176 -10.43 12.26 0.02
C LEU A 176 -10.22 11.66 1.40
N ASP A 177 -8.96 11.45 1.75
CA ASP A 177 -8.54 11.09 3.11
C ASP A 177 -7.36 11.99 3.56
N HIS A 178 -7.03 11.97 4.87
CA HIS A 178 -5.95 12.74 5.46
C HIS A 178 -4.73 11.86 5.74
N LEU A 179 -3.53 12.33 5.37
CA LEU A 179 -2.25 11.64 5.58
C LEU A 179 -1.92 11.42 7.06
N ASP A 180 -2.34 12.32 7.93
CA ASP A 180 -2.10 12.30 9.37
C ASP A 180 -3.13 11.47 10.15
N SER A 181 -4.18 10.94 9.50
CA SER A 181 -5.08 9.98 10.14
C SER A 181 -4.32 8.74 10.61
N THR A 182 -4.80 8.11 11.66
CA THR A 182 -4.08 7.00 12.32
C THR A 182 -3.70 5.88 11.35
N TYR A 183 -4.63 5.49 10.48
CA TYR A 183 -4.38 4.42 9.52
C TYR A 183 -3.35 4.83 8.45
N TRP A 184 -3.56 5.95 7.77
CA TRP A 184 -2.71 6.36 6.65
C TRP A 184 -1.30 6.73 7.11
N ARG A 185 -1.17 7.39 8.26
CA ARG A 185 0.13 7.68 8.87
C ARG A 185 0.93 6.42 9.19
N ALA A 186 0.27 5.37 9.71
CA ALA A 186 0.94 4.12 10.05
C ALA A 186 1.39 3.33 8.80
N HIS A 187 0.73 3.53 7.65
CA HIS A 187 1.01 2.82 6.41
C HIS A 187 1.76 3.66 5.36
N TYR A 188 2.07 4.92 5.67
CA TYR A 188 2.77 5.78 4.73
C TYR A 188 4.21 5.28 4.46
N THR A 189 4.55 5.10 3.19
CA THR A 189 5.86 4.58 2.74
C THR A 189 6.69 5.60 1.97
N GLY A 190 6.12 6.75 1.62
CA GLY A 190 6.82 7.82 0.93
C GLY A 190 5.99 8.53 -0.13
N ALA A 191 6.62 9.46 -0.85
CA ALA A 191 6.01 10.19 -1.95
C ALA A 191 6.98 10.40 -3.11
N ARG A 192 6.42 10.68 -4.29
CA ARG A 192 7.16 10.99 -5.52
C ARG A 192 6.52 12.14 -6.29
N ARG A 193 7.36 12.99 -6.88
CA ARG A 193 6.94 14.01 -7.84
C ARG A 193 7.14 13.48 -9.25
N VAL A 194 6.10 13.52 -10.06
CA VAL A 194 6.11 13.05 -11.46
C VAL A 194 5.91 14.17 -12.47
N LEU A 195 5.35 15.32 -12.04
CA LEU A 195 5.29 16.56 -12.83
C LEU A 195 6.52 17.41 -12.56
N ARG A 196 7.17 17.84 -13.63
CA ARG A 196 8.34 18.72 -13.63
C ARG A 196 8.18 19.75 -14.73
#